data_493511b9266ed19f3fdcf6e14d05b878
#
_entry.id   493511b9266ed19f3fdcf6e14d05b878
#
_cell.length_a   1.000
_cell.length_b   1.000
_cell.length_c   1.000
_cell.angle_alpha   90.00
_cell.angle_beta   90.00
_cell.angle_gamma   90.00
#
_symmetry.space_group_name_H-M   'P 1'
#
loop_
_entity.id
_entity.type
_entity.pdbx_description
1 polymer ?
#
loop_
_entity_poly.entity_id
_entity_poly.type
_entity_poly.pdbx_seq_one_letter_code
_entity_poly.pdbx_strand_id
1 'polypeptide(L)'
;DSSTSRGLGDVYKRQMLDGTIPVEMQDKYLNIILFETERLNKLTKSLIDLNQFGHHGIHLDIADFDINTMIRTTILTFEGKCNEKGLSFDLLLTGKELFVRGDMVKIQQILYNLIDNAVKFSNNDSSIKIETSIRNEKVFISVKDHGIGIPKDSLSKIWERFYKSDLSRGKDKRGTGLGLSIVKEIVQAHGENINVISTEGVGTEFIFTLPLSKKEG
;
A
#
# COMPACT_ATOMS: atom_id res chain seq x y z
N ASP A 1 -15.44 -17.46 -2.37
CA ASP A 1 -16.43 -17.95 -1.39
C ASP A 1 -16.55 -16.99 -0.22
N SER A 2 -17.24 -15.86 -0.45
CA SER A 2 -17.47 -14.82 0.58
C SER A 2 -18.56 -15.22 1.59
N SER A 3 -19.40 -16.21 1.26
CA SER A 3 -20.44 -16.74 2.13
C SER A 3 -19.89 -17.60 3.28
N THR A 4 -18.80 -18.33 3.03
CA THR A 4 -18.17 -19.22 4.01
C THR A 4 -17.47 -18.43 5.13
N SER A 5 -16.85 -17.30 4.82
CA SER A 5 -16.12 -16.47 5.80
C SER A 5 -17.05 -15.71 6.77
N ARG A 6 -18.18 -15.19 6.28
CA ARG A 6 -19.21 -14.58 7.16
C ARG A 6 -19.86 -15.60 8.08
N GLY A 7 -20.12 -16.81 7.56
CA GLY A 7 -20.65 -17.91 8.35
C GLY A 7 -19.72 -18.37 9.46
N LEU A 8 -18.42 -18.41 9.22
CA LEU A 8 -17.42 -18.86 10.20
C LEU A 8 -17.34 -17.92 11.43
N GLY A 9 -17.27 -16.61 11.20
CA GLY A 9 -17.24 -15.62 12.28
C GLY A 9 -18.49 -15.68 13.18
N ASP A 10 -19.67 -15.86 12.58
CA ASP A 10 -20.92 -15.96 13.32
C ASP A 10 -21.05 -17.32 14.03
N VAL A 11 -20.54 -18.39 13.46
CA VAL A 11 -20.45 -19.71 14.11
C VAL A 11 -19.57 -19.63 15.36
N TYR A 12 -18.38 -19.06 15.26
CA TYR A 12 -17.48 -18.92 16.42
C TYR A 12 -18.06 -18.02 17.52
N LYS A 13 -18.72 -16.92 17.16
CA LYS A 13 -19.42 -16.07 18.14
C LYS A 13 -20.49 -16.83 18.91
N ARG A 14 -21.33 -17.63 18.23
CA ARG A 14 -22.34 -18.47 18.86
C ARG A 14 -21.72 -19.53 19.76
N GLN A 15 -20.68 -20.21 19.30
CA GLN A 15 -19.97 -21.22 20.08
C GLN A 15 -19.24 -20.67 21.30
N MET A 16 -18.84 -19.38 21.31
CA MET A 16 -18.35 -18.72 22.52
C MET A 16 -19.49 -18.39 23.49
N LEU A 17 -20.64 -17.92 22.97
CA LEU A 17 -21.78 -17.53 23.79
C LEU A 17 -22.49 -18.73 24.46
N ASP A 18 -22.52 -19.89 23.80
CA ASP A 18 -23.14 -21.13 24.29
C ASP A 18 -22.17 -22.01 25.10
N GLY A 19 -20.90 -21.55 25.27
CA GLY A 19 -19.89 -22.25 26.06
C GLY A 19 -19.28 -23.46 25.37
N THR A 20 -19.54 -23.69 24.07
CA THR A 20 -18.95 -24.79 23.29
C THR A 20 -17.44 -24.61 23.13
N ILE A 21 -16.95 -23.35 23.08
CA ILE A 21 -15.52 -23.04 23.05
C ILE A 21 -15.02 -22.80 24.48
N PRO A 22 -14.06 -23.61 24.99
CA PRO A 22 -13.44 -23.38 26.28
C PRO A 22 -12.81 -22.00 26.41
N VAL A 23 -12.86 -21.40 27.61
CA VAL A 23 -12.36 -20.05 27.89
C VAL A 23 -10.91 -19.88 27.45
N GLU A 24 -10.07 -20.90 27.64
CA GLU A 24 -8.65 -20.89 27.27
C GLU A 24 -8.42 -20.78 25.76
N MET A 25 -9.43 -21.10 24.95
CA MET A 25 -9.35 -21.02 23.48
C MET A 25 -10.03 -19.77 22.92
N GLN A 26 -10.76 -19.00 23.72
CA GLN A 26 -11.54 -17.85 23.26
C GLN A 26 -10.66 -16.78 22.62
N ASP A 27 -9.50 -16.49 23.20
CA ASP A 27 -8.54 -15.51 22.65
C ASP A 27 -8.09 -15.86 21.23
N LYS A 28 -7.88 -17.15 20.95
CA LYS A 28 -7.53 -17.62 19.61
C LYS A 28 -8.64 -17.34 18.59
N TYR A 29 -9.89 -17.61 18.95
CA TYR A 29 -11.02 -17.40 18.05
C TYR A 29 -11.39 -15.92 17.92
N LEU A 30 -11.25 -15.13 19.00
CA LEU A 30 -11.41 -13.67 18.95
C LEU A 30 -10.39 -13.05 17.99
N ASN A 31 -9.14 -13.49 18.04
CA ASN A 31 -8.10 -13.04 17.11
C ASN A 31 -8.44 -13.42 15.65
N ILE A 32 -9.03 -14.59 15.40
CA ILE A 32 -9.50 -14.97 14.05
C ILE A 32 -10.63 -14.05 13.59
N ILE A 33 -11.61 -13.76 14.45
CA ILE A 33 -12.73 -12.88 14.15
C ILE A 33 -12.22 -11.46 13.85
N LEU A 34 -11.33 -10.94 14.68
CA LEU A 34 -10.72 -9.63 14.49
C LEU A 34 -9.99 -9.57 13.14
N PHE A 35 -9.19 -10.57 12.85
CA PHE A 35 -8.46 -10.71 11.59
C PHE A 35 -9.39 -10.66 10.36
N GLU A 36 -10.46 -11.44 10.34
CA GLU A 36 -11.40 -11.47 9.22
C GLU A 36 -12.22 -10.17 9.12
N THR A 37 -12.53 -9.53 10.25
CA THR A 37 -13.22 -8.24 10.28
C THR A 37 -12.36 -7.14 9.69
N GLU A 38 -11.08 -7.05 10.07
CA GLU A 38 -10.12 -6.10 9.50
C GLU A 38 -9.93 -6.33 7.99
N ARG A 39 -9.85 -7.60 7.57
CA ARG A 39 -9.76 -7.96 6.16
C ARG A 39 -10.99 -7.51 5.36
N LEU A 40 -12.20 -7.74 5.90
CA LEU A 40 -13.44 -7.31 5.28
C LEU A 40 -13.53 -5.78 5.19
N ASN A 41 -13.18 -5.06 6.25
CA ASN A 41 -13.15 -3.60 6.24
C ASN A 41 -12.19 -3.06 5.18
N LYS A 42 -11.01 -3.66 5.04
CA LYS A 42 -10.02 -3.28 4.01
C LYS A 42 -10.55 -3.55 2.61
N LEU A 43 -11.21 -4.70 2.40
CA LEU A 43 -11.85 -5.04 1.12
C LEU A 43 -12.98 -4.07 0.77
N THR A 44 -13.87 -3.77 1.72
CA THR A 44 -15.01 -2.86 1.51
C THR A 44 -14.52 -1.47 1.14
N LYS A 45 -13.54 -0.92 1.89
CA LYS A 45 -12.93 0.38 1.59
C LYS A 45 -12.32 0.40 0.19
N SER A 46 -11.55 -0.64 -0.15
CA SER A 46 -10.93 -0.74 -1.48
C SER A 46 -11.96 -0.86 -2.62
N LEU A 47 -13.10 -1.55 -2.39
CA LEU A 47 -14.20 -1.66 -3.36
C LEU A 47 -14.93 -0.32 -3.54
N ILE A 48 -15.13 0.45 -2.46
CA ILE A 48 -15.72 1.79 -2.54
C ILE A 48 -14.79 2.70 -3.36
N ASP A 49 -13.50 2.69 -3.07
CA ASP A 49 -12.49 3.45 -3.83
C ASP A 49 -12.56 3.08 -5.33
N LEU A 50 -12.61 1.78 -5.66
CA LEU A 50 -12.67 1.30 -7.04
C LEU A 50 -13.98 1.65 -7.76
N ASN A 51 -15.13 1.65 -7.07
CA ASN A 51 -16.40 2.06 -7.67
C ASN A 51 -16.42 3.56 -8.00
N GLN A 52 -15.75 4.38 -7.21
CA GLN A 52 -15.57 5.81 -7.52
C GLN A 52 -14.74 6.01 -8.80
N PHE A 53 -13.88 5.05 -9.17
CA PHE A 53 -13.05 5.09 -10.39
C PHE A 53 -13.78 4.61 -11.66
N GLY A 54 -14.93 3.89 -11.53
CA GLY A 54 -15.49 3.07 -12.64
C GLY A 54 -16.47 3.77 -13.59
N HIS A 55 -17.22 4.81 -13.23
CA HIS A 55 -18.30 5.35 -14.05
C HIS A 55 -18.23 6.83 -14.43
N HIS A 56 -17.46 7.65 -13.71
CA HIS A 56 -17.37 9.10 -13.97
C HIS A 56 -15.94 9.67 -13.96
N GLY A 57 -14.90 8.82 -13.94
CA GLY A 57 -13.54 9.26 -13.72
C GLY A 57 -13.29 9.65 -12.26
N ILE A 58 -12.01 9.71 -11.85
CA ILE A 58 -11.63 10.21 -10.52
C ILE A 58 -11.78 11.73 -10.54
N HIS A 59 -12.68 12.27 -9.73
CA HIS A 59 -12.67 13.70 -9.45
C HIS A 59 -11.48 13.99 -8.53
N LEU A 60 -10.54 14.82 -9.01
CA LEU A 60 -9.34 15.19 -8.28
C LEU A 60 -9.48 16.60 -7.72
N ASP A 61 -9.19 16.77 -6.45
CA ASP A 61 -9.04 18.09 -5.80
C ASP A 61 -7.57 18.51 -5.88
N ILE A 62 -7.22 19.17 -6.99
CA ILE A 62 -5.83 19.51 -7.31
C ILE A 62 -5.38 20.73 -6.53
N ALA A 63 -4.35 20.57 -5.71
CA ALA A 63 -3.71 21.62 -4.93
C ALA A 63 -2.17 21.50 -4.99
N ASP A 64 -1.47 22.56 -4.58
CA ASP A 64 -0.04 22.52 -4.38
C ASP A 64 0.28 22.17 -2.92
N PHE A 65 1.16 21.20 -2.69
CA PHE A 65 1.56 20.75 -1.35
C PHE A 65 3.01 20.24 -1.32
N ASP A 66 3.61 20.21 -0.13
CA ASP A 66 4.96 19.70 0.08
C ASP A 66 4.97 18.16 0.18
N ILE A 67 5.49 17.50 -0.87
CA ILE A 67 5.59 16.05 -0.93
C ILE A 67 6.61 15.49 0.08
N ASN A 68 7.68 16.24 0.40
CA ASN A 68 8.67 15.79 1.37
C ASN A 68 8.07 15.68 2.77
N THR A 69 7.26 16.65 3.18
CA THR A 69 6.52 16.59 4.45
C THR A 69 5.52 15.43 4.45
N MET A 70 4.80 15.20 3.35
CA MET A 70 3.87 14.07 3.24
C MET A 70 4.60 12.73 3.36
N ILE A 71 5.77 12.55 2.73
CA ILE A 71 6.59 11.35 2.86
C ILE A 71 6.98 11.14 4.32
N ARG A 72 7.55 12.17 4.99
CA ARG A 72 7.98 12.08 6.39
C ARG A 72 6.83 11.69 7.32
N THR A 73 5.65 12.29 7.15
CA THR A 73 4.48 11.98 7.99
C THR A 73 3.92 10.58 7.70
N THR A 74 3.95 10.14 6.44
CA THR A 74 3.46 8.81 6.07
C THR A 74 4.34 7.71 6.66
N ILE A 75 5.67 7.83 6.63
CA ILE A 75 6.56 6.78 7.18
C ILE A 75 6.39 6.61 8.69
N LEU A 76 6.04 7.65 9.45
CA LEU A 76 5.79 7.55 10.89
C LEU A 76 4.66 6.56 11.20
N THR A 77 3.68 6.40 10.31
CA THR A 77 2.59 5.44 10.51
C THR A 77 3.04 3.98 10.42
N PHE A 78 4.26 3.72 9.94
CA PHE A 78 4.83 2.37 9.79
C PHE A 78 5.88 2.04 10.86
N GLU A 79 6.20 2.96 11.78
CA GLU A 79 7.25 2.79 12.78
C GLU A 79 7.12 1.48 13.58
N GLY A 80 5.93 1.15 14.07
CA GLY A 80 5.69 -0.09 14.80
C GLY A 80 6.01 -1.34 13.98
N LYS A 81 5.52 -1.40 12.72
CA LYS A 81 5.78 -2.54 11.82
C LYS A 81 7.26 -2.64 11.42
N CYS A 82 7.93 -1.50 11.27
CA CYS A 82 9.36 -1.46 10.96
C CYS A 82 10.19 -1.96 12.12
N ASN A 83 9.87 -1.56 13.35
CA ASN A 83 10.54 -2.04 14.54
C ASN A 83 10.40 -3.57 14.71
N GLU A 84 9.21 -4.14 14.44
CA GLU A 84 8.98 -5.59 14.51
C GLU A 84 9.85 -6.39 13.52
N LYS A 85 10.25 -5.78 12.39
CA LYS A 85 11.04 -6.41 11.33
C LYS A 85 12.50 -5.96 11.27
N GLY A 86 12.93 -5.04 12.12
CA GLY A 86 14.27 -4.43 12.05
C GLY A 86 14.48 -3.58 10.79
N LEU A 87 13.40 -2.97 10.24
CA LEU A 87 13.48 -2.15 9.03
C LEU A 87 13.82 -0.71 9.36
N SER A 88 14.65 -0.08 8.52
CA SER A 88 14.93 1.36 8.56
C SER A 88 14.45 2.06 7.28
N PHE A 89 14.25 3.39 7.35
CA PHE A 89 14.00 4.21 6.19
C PHE A 89 15.21 5.07 5.84
N ASP A 90 15.67 4.96 4.58
CA ASP A 90 16.71 5.81 4.00
C ASP A 90 16.06 6.88 3.13
N LEU A 91 16.07 8.14 3.57
CA LEU A 91 15.42 9.24 2.86
C LEU A 91 16.45 10.07 2.10
N LEU A 92 16.34 10.11 0.78
CA LEU A 92 17.10 10.98 -0.13
C LEU A 92 16.15 11.99 -0.80
N LEU A 93 15.75 13.01 -0.05
CA LEU A 93 14.75 13.99 -0.48
C LEU A 93 15.43 15.24 -1.04
N THR A 94 14.96 15.69 -2.22
CA THR A 94 15.42 16.93 -2.85
C THR A 94 14.94 18.14 -2.06
N GLY A 95 15.88 18.92 -1.51
CA GLY A 95 15.58 20.11 -0.73
C GLY A 95 14.95 19.82 0.64
N LYS A 96 14.66 20.89 1.38
CA LYS A 96 13.93 20.80 2.65
C LYS A 96 12.44 20.60 2.39
N GLU A 97 11.90 21.34 1.46
CA GLU A 97 10.52 21.30 0.96
C GLU A 97 10.56 21.06 -0.54
N LEU A 98 9.56 20.36 -1.07
CA LEU A 98 9.41 20.11 -2.50
C LEU A 98 7.93 20.14 -2.85
N PHE A 99 7.50 21.26 -3.46
CA PHE A 99 6.09 21.45 -3.81
C PHE A 99 5.74 20.76 -5.12
N VAL A 100 4.67 19.99 -5.07
CA VAL A 100 4.07 19.27 -6.22
C VAL A 100 2.62 19.68 -6.37
N ARG A 101 2.07 19.47 -7.57
CA ARG A 101 0.67 19.73 -7.89
C ARG A 101 -0.10 18.41 -8.03
N GLY A 102 -1.16 18.21 -7.23
CA GLY A 102 -1.96 16.99 -7.25
C GLY A 102 -3.04 16.98 -6.19
N ASP A 103 -3.81 15.90 -6.14
CA ASP A 103 -4.76 15.64 -5.06
C ASP A 103 -4.01 15.05 -3.86
N MET A 104 -3.89 15.85 -2.79
CA MET A 104 -3.12 15.49 -1.61
C MET A 104 -3.57 14.16 -0.98
N VAL A 105 -4.88 13.91 -0.90
CA VAL A 105 -5.44 12.70 -0.27
C VAL A 105 -5.14 11.46 -1.13
N LYS A 106 -5.29 11.59 -2.45
CA LYS A 106 -5.01 10.50 -3.39
C LYS A 106 -3.51 10.21 -3.48
N ILE A 107 -2.66 11.23 -3.47
CA ILE A 107 -1.20 11.03 -3.45
C ILE A 107 -0.73 10.39 -2.13
N GLN A 108 -1.31 10.79 -0.99
CA GLN A 108 -1.05 10.11 0.28
C GLN A 108 -1.45 8.63 0.23
N GLN A 109 -2.55 8.28 -0.45
CA GLN A 109 -2.98 6.90 -0.67
C GLN A 109 -1.97 6.11 -1.52
N ILE A 110 -1.37 6.73 -2.55
CA ILE A 110 -0.27 6.11 -3.33
C ILE A 110 0.89 5.78 -2.41
N LEU A 111 1.40 6.77 -1.68
CA LEU A 111 2.55 6.60 -0.79
C LEU A 111 2.29 5.50 0.24
N TYR A 112 1.12 5.52 0.89
CA TYR A 112 0.75 4.50 1.86
C TYR A 112 0.77 3.09 1.26
N ASN A 113 0.17 2.89 0.07
CA ASN A 113 0.13 1.58 -0.59
C ASN A 113 1.52 1.09 -1.00
N LEU A 114 2.38 1.97 -1.53
CA LEU A 114 3.74 1.61 -1.94
C LEU A 114 4.62 1.30 -0.72
N ILE A 115 4.54 2.10 0.34
CA ILE A 115 5.30 1.90 1.57
C ILE A 115 4.80 0.65 2.31
N ASP A 116 3.48 0.41 2.41
CA ASP A 116 2.93 -0.82 3.02
C ASP A 116 3.41 -2.09 2.29
N ASN A 117 3.49 -2.04 0.94
CA ASN A 117 4.08 -3.12 0.15
C ASN A 117 5.58 -3.29 0.45
N ALA A 118 6.36 -2.20 0.47
CA ALA A 118 7.78 -2.25 0.78
C ALA A 118 8.02 -2.87 2.17
N VAL A 119 7.29 -2.42 3.21
CA VAL A 119 7.38 -2.97 4.57
C VAL A 119 7.00 -4.46 4.63
N LYS A 120 5.96 -4.87 3.89
CA LYS A 120 5.50 -6.26 3.88
C LYS A 120 6.50 -7.21 3.24
N PHE A 121 7.03 -6.83 2.10
CA PHE A 121 7.82 -7.72 1.25
C PHE A 121 9.32 -7.60 1.47
N SER A 122 9.81 -6.57 2.16
CA SER A 122 11.21 -6.46 2.60
C SER A 122 11.64 -7.67 3.42
N ASN A 123 12.91 -8.00 3.31
CA ASN A 123 13.57 -8.92 4.24
C ASN A 123 13.74 -8.23 5.60
N ASN A 124 13.85 -9.04 6.66
CA ASN A 124 14.15 -8.50 7.98
C ASN A 124 15.55 -7.83 8.01
N ASP A 125 15.74 -6.90 8.92
CA ASP A 125 17.01 -6.21 9.13
C ASP A 125 17.56 -5.54 7.87
N SER A 126 16.65 -4.94 7.06
CA SER A 126 16.99 -4.25 5.81
C SER A 126 16.49 -2.80 5.81
N SER A 127 16.74 -2.07 4.72
CA SER A 127 16.25 -0.70 4.57
C SER A 127 15.25 -0.54 3.42
N ILE A 128 14.37 0.45 3.57
CA ILE A 128 13.47 0.93 2.53
C ILE A 128 13.95 2.32 2.14
N LYS A 129 14.39 2.49 0.90
CA LYS A 129 14.85 3.77 0.37
C LYS A 129 13.70 4.53 -0.25
N ILE A 130 13.53 5.81 0.13
CA ILE A 130 12.59 6.72 -0.53
C ILE A 130 13.37 7.91 -1.06
N GLU A 131 13.21 8.18 -2.36
CA GLU A 131 13.96 9.21 -3.05
C GLU A 131 13.03 10.15 -3.80
N THR A 132 13.33 11.46 -3.79
CA THR A 132 12.70 12.45 -4.64
C THR A 132 13.74 13.11 -5.54
N SER A 133 13.43 13.31 -6.82
CA SER A 133 14.29 14.03 -7.76
C SER A 133 13.46 14.84 -8.75
N ILE A 134 14.06 15.91 -9.28
CA ILE A 134 13.39 16.80 -10.25
C ILE A 134 14.05 16.59 -11.62
N ARG A 135 13.21 16.35 -12.64
CA ARG A 135 13.64 16.29 -14.05
C ARG A 135 12.54 16.83 -14.96
N ASN A 136 12.85 17.76 -15.85
CA ASN A 136 11.89 18.28 -16.85
C ASN A 136 10.54 18.71 -16.26
N GLU A 137 10.58 19.59 -15.23
CA GLU A 137 9.38 20.10 -14.51
C GLU A 137 8.51 19.00 -13.88
N LYS A 138 9.03 17.80 -13.68
CA LYS A 138 8.40 16.71 -12.97
C LYS A 138 9.21 16.30 -11.75
N VAL A 139 8.50 15.96 -10.71
CA VAL A 139 9.06 15.32 -9.51
C VAL A 139 8.88 13.82 -9.65
N PHE A 140 9.98 13.09 -9.56
CA PHE A 140 10.02 11.64 -9.51
C PHE A 140 10.10 11.22 -8.05
N ILE A 141 9.19 10.35 -7.64
CA ILE A 141 9.16 9.78 -6.30
C ILE A 141 9.40 8.27 -6.42
N SER A 142 10.46 7.79 -5.80
CA SER A 142 10.85 6.38 -5.79
C SER A 142 10.68 5.79 -4.39
N VAL A 143 10.11 4.57 -4.32
CA VAL A 143 10.06 3.73 -3.12
C VAL A 143 10.70 2.39 -3.46
N LYS A 144 11.84 2.09 -2.84
CA LYS A 144 12.65 0.90 -3.11
C LYS A 144 12.80 0.05 -1.87
N ASP A 145 12.48 -1.23 -1.99
CA ASP A 145 12.70 -2.24 -0.96
C ASP A 145 13.83 -3.21 -1.32
N HIS A 146 14.34 -3.91 -0.30
CA HIS A 146 15.29 -5.01 -0.40
C HIS A 146 14.61 -6.31 0.03
N GLY A 147 13.60 -6.70 -0.74
CA GLY A 147 12.73 -7.83 -0.42
C GLY A 147 12.80 -8.98 -1.41
N ILE A 148 11.69 -9.73 -1.45
CA ILE A 148 11.59 -10.92 -2.32
C ILE A 148 11.60 -10.62 -3.81
N GLY A 149 11.38 -9.35 -4.19
CA GLY A 149 11.21 -8.97 -5.59
C GLY A 149 9.94 -9.53 -6.23
N ILE A 150 9.81 -9.28 -7.54
CA ILE A 150 8.65 -9.69 -8.35
C ILE A 150 9.17 -10.53 -9.53
N PRO A 151 8.64 -11.76 -9.74
CA PRO A 151 8.95 -12.57 -10.91
C PRO A 151 8.63 -11.84 -12.22
N LYS A 152 9.44 -12.03 -13.26
CA LYS A 152 9.25 -11.37 -14.56
C LYS A 152 7.85 -11.57 -15.14
N ASP A 153 7.31 -12.78 -15.04
CA ASP A 153 5.98 -13.13 -15.56
C ASP A 153 4.82 -12.46 -14.79
N SER A 154 5.13 -11.92 -13.62
CA SER A 154 4.18 -11.20 -12.75
C SER A 154 4.20 -9.69 -12.97
N LEU A 155 5.28 -9.11 -13.51
CA LEU A 155 5.46 -7.65 -13.62
C LEU A 155 4.35 -6.94 -14.40
N SER A 156 3.81 -7.56 -15.44
CA SER A 156 2.67 -7.00 -16.18
C SER A 156 1.35 -7.12 -15.43
N LYS A 157 1.22 -8.16 -14.60
CA LYS A 157 -0.02 -8.54 -13.92
C LYS A 157 -0.22 -7.87 -12.56
N ILE A 158 0.85 -7.36 -11.93
CA ILE A 158 0.75 -6.73 -10.59
C ILE A 158 -0.21 -5.53 -10.53
N TRP A 159 -0.55 -4.96 -11.68
CA TRP A 159 -1.47 -3.86 -11.84
C TRP A 159 -2.93 -4.30 -11.97
N GLU A 160 -3.17 -5.61 -12.13
CA GLU A 160 -4.51 -6.17 -12.25
C GLU A 160 -5.17 -6.24 -10.86
N ARG A 161 -6.49 -6.04 -10.83
CA ARG A 161 -7.27 -6.12 -9.59
C ARG A 161 -7.26 -7.55 -9.05
N PHE A 162 -7.08 -7.69 -7.73
CA PHE A 162 -7.04 -8.97 -7.01
C PHE A 162 -5.84 -9.87 -7.35
N TYR A 163 -4.90 -9.39 -8.17
CA TYR A 163 -3.72 -10.17 -8.51
C TYR A 163 -2.75 -10.25 -7.33
N LYS A 164 -2.23 -11.44 -7.11
CA LYS A 164 -1.14 -11.73 -6.17
C LYS A 164 -0.23 -12.77 -6.81
N SER A 165 1.07 -12.50 -6.85
CA SER A 165 2.05 -13.52 -7.23
C SER A 165 2.11 -14.65 -6.20
N ASP A 166 2.56 -15.83 -6.58
CA ASP A 166 2.62 -16.99 -5.65
C ASP A 166 3.56 -16.70 -4.48
N LEU A 167 4.68 -15.99 -4.71
CA LEU A 167 5.58 -15.53 -3.66
C LEU A 167 4.90 -14.57 -2.67
N SER A 168 4.04 -13.68 -3.16
CA SER A 168 3.32 -12.74 -2.31
C SER A 168 2.20 -13.39 -1.50
N ARG A 169 1.58 -14.46 -2.00
CA ARG A 169 0.55 -15.25 -1.28
C ARG A 169 1.08 -15.85 0.00
N GLY A 170 2.34 -16.28 0.02
CA GLY A 170 3.00 -16.83 1.21
C GLY A 170 3.25 -15.80 2.30
N LYS A 171 3.69 -14.59 1.94
CA LYS A 171 4.04 -13.50 2.89
C LYS A 171 2.87 -12.58 3.27
N ASP A 172 1.94 -12.33 2.35
CA ASP A 172 0.80 -11.43 2.62
C ASP A 172 -0.54 -12.17 2.49
N LYS A 173 -0.90 -12.93 3.51
CA LYS A 173 -2.22 -13.57 3.62
C LYS A 173 -3.36 -12.56 3.78
N ARG A 174 -3.07 -11.33 4.24
CA ARG A 174 -4.04 -10.26 4.53
C ARG A 174 -4.26 -9.27 3.38
N GLY A 175 -3.38 -9.26 2.37
CA GLY A 175 -3.48 -8.36 1.24
C GLY A 175 -4.73 -8.64 0.40
N THR A 176 -5.32 -7.58 -0.15
CA THR A 176 -6.51 -7.67 -1.01
C THR A 176 -6.16 -7.86 -2.48
N GLY A 177 -4.91 -7.58 -2.88
CA GLY A 177 -4.51 -7.51 -4.29
C GLY A 177 -5.04 -6.27 -5.02
N LEU A 178 -5.52 -5.26 -4.29
CA LEU A 178 -6.09 -4.03 -4.87
C LEU A 178 -5.17 -2.81 -4.77
N GLY A 179 -4.15 -2.84 -3.90
CA GLY A 179 -3.32 -1.68 -3.62
C GLY A 179 -2.62 -1.11 -4.85
N LEU A 180 -1.97 -1.95 -5.65
CA LEU A 180 -1.24 -1.50 -6.85
C LEU A 180 -2.16 -1.09 -7.99
N SER A 181 -3.32 -1.71 -8.17
CA SER A 181 -4.30 -1.26 -9.17
C SER A 181 -4.85 0.13 -8.82
N ILE A 182 -5.13 0.40 -7.53
CA ILE A 182 -5.54 1.71 -7.04
C ILE A 182 -4.42 2.75 -7.29
N VAL A 183 -3.17 2.41 -6.98
CA VAL A 183 -2.02 3.29 -7.26
C VAL A 183 -1.96 3.66 -8.73
N LYS A 184 -2.05 2.68 -9.63
CA LYS A 184 -2.03 2.92 -11.09
C LYS A 184 -3.17 3.82 -11.54
N GLU A 185 -4.39 3.58 -11.07
CA GLU A 185 -5.57 4.39 -11.43
C GLU A 185 -5.43 5.84 -10.94
N ILE A 186 -4.94 6.06 -9.71
CA ILE A 186 -4.72 7.41 -9.19
C ILE A 186 -3.65 8.14 -9.99
N VAL A 187 -2.51 7.51 -10.29
CA VAL A 187 -1.43 8.12 -11.08
C VAL A 187 -1.92 8.47 -12.48
N GLN A 188 -2.65 7.57 -13.13
CA GLN A 188 -3.24 7.82 -14.45
C GLN A 188 -4.28 8.94 -14.44
N ALA A 189 -5.10 9.05 -13.39
CA ALA A 189 -6.05 10.14 -13.24
C ALA A 189 -5.38 11.51 -13.14
N HIS A 190 -4.15 11.56 -12.57
CA HIS A 190 -3.32 12.77 -12.56
C HIS A 190 -2.63 13.06 -13.90
N GLY A 191 -2.81 12.21 -14.93
CA GLY A 191 -2.10 12.33 -16.21
C GLY A 191 -0.61 11.98 -16.11
N GLU A 192 -0.22 11.24 -15.07
CA GLU A 192 1.15 10.92 -14.74
C GLU A 192 1.49 9.44 -14.95
N ASN A 193 2.73 9.04 -14.70
CA ASN A 193 3.22 7.70 -14.97
C ASN A 193 3.71 7.01 -13.69
N ILE A 194 3.55 5.69 -13.64
CA ILE A 194 4.17 4.83 -12.65
C ILE A 194 4.90 3.68 -13.35
N ASN A 195 6.11 3.40 -12.87
CA ASN A 195 6.95 2.31 -13.34
C ASN A 195 7.38 1.41 -12.18
N VAL A 196 7.76 0.18 -12.51
CA VAL A 196 8.32 -0.79 -11.58
C VAL A 196 9.62 -1.36 -12.13
N ILE A 197 10.63 -1.43 -11.29
CA ILE A 197 11.90 -2.12 -11.54
C ILE A 197 12.02 -3.16 -10.44
N SER A 198 12.12 -4.44 -10.82
CA SER A 198 12.21 -5.49 -9.82
C SER A 198 13.05 -6.67 -10.30
N THR A 199 13.78 -7.26 -9.37
CA THR A 199 14.51 -8.50 -9.57
C THR A 199 14.16 -9.45 -8.43
N GLU A 200 13.71 -10.64 -8.77
CA GLU A 200 13.38 -11.69 -7.81
C GLU A 200 14.56 -11.99 -6.90
N GLY A 201 14.33 -12.05 -5.60
CA GLY A 201 15.35 -12.26 -4.56
C GLY A 201 16.20 -11.02 -4.21
N VAL A 202 16.04 -9.89 -4.93
CA VAL A 202 16.83 -8.66 -4.71
C VAL A 202 15.98 -7.54 -4.12
N GLY A 203 14.78 -7.29 -4.68
CA GLY A 203 13.87 -6.25 -4.23
C GLY A 203 13.09 -5.60 -5.35
N THR A 204 12.31 -4.58 -5.00
CA THR A 204 11.43 -3.86 -5.91
C THR A 204 11.56 -2.36 -5.72
N GLU A 205 11.52 -1.62 -6.82
CA GLU A 205 11.47 -0.17 -6.86
C GLU A 205 10.27 0.29 -7.67
N PHE A 206 9.36 1.03 -7.04
CA PHE A 206 8.26 1.72 -7.71
C PHE A 206 8.61 3.20 -7.86
N ILE A 207 8.42 3.74 -9.08
CA ILE A 207 8.73 5.13 -9.39
C ILE A 207 7.49 5.76 -10.02
N PHE A 208 6.96 6.81 -9.41
CA PHE A 208 5.86 7.59 -10.00
C PHE A 208 6.22 9.07 -10.12
N THR A 209 5.50 9.77 -10.98
CA THR A 209 5.75 11.19 -11.27
C THR A 209 4.61 12.07 -10.80
N LEU A 210 4.93 13.33 -10.47
CA LEU A 210 3.99 14.42 -10.24
C LEU A 210 4.51 15.69 -10.90
N PRO A 211 3.62 16.62 -11.32
CA PRO A 211 4.04 17.93 -11.80
C PRO A 211 4.73 18.70 -10.66
N LEU A 212 5.86 19.34 -10.98
CA LEU A 212 6.49 20.30 -10.07
C LEU A 212 5.55 21.51 -9.93
N SER A 213 5.28 21.94 -8.69
CA SER A 213 4.54 23.18 -8.48
C SER A 213 5.37 24.38 -8.92
N LYS A 214 4.72 25.37 -9.57
CA LYS A 214 5.33 26.65 -9.94
C LYS A 214 5.30 27.68 -8.81
N LYS A 215 4.77 27.32 -7.62
CA LYS A 215 4.89 28.18 -6.44
C LYS A 215 6.32 28.14 -5.95
N GLU A 216 7.00 29.28 -6.06
CA GLU A 216 8.17 29.57 -5.24
C GLU A 216 7.71 29.66 -3.77
N GLY A 217 8.38 28.93 -2.89
CA GLY A 217 8.12 28.92 -1.44
C GLY A 217 8.45 30.26 -0.77
#